data_b94dc6f610ea0fcd27eef90bc5242969
#
_entry.id   b94dc6f610ea0fcd27eef90bc5242969
#
_cell.length_a   1.000
_cell.length_b   1.000
_cell.length_c   1.000
_cell.angle_alpha   90.00
_cell.angle_beta   90.00
_cell.angle_gamma   90.00
#
_symmetry.space_group_name_H-M   'P 1'
#
loop_
_entity.id
_entity.type
_entity.pdbx_description
1 polymer ?
#
loop_
_entity_poly.entity_id
_entity_poly.type
_entity_poly.pdbx_seq_one_letter_code
_entity_poly.pdbx_strand_id
1 'polypeptide(L)'
;MAYLIAAIRLMWFKVYHPLAFYATYFTVRGEDIDYEAAVGGVKVALQHMKEIEQRPKEEKTAKDEDMLASLQIVNEMLQRGYEFLPVRIGKSRAKTYVIEDGKIRLPFMALKGLGEAVATALEEATMNGEQYISAEELQTACGASSTIMDLLAEIGALGNLPKTSQVSFF
;
A
#
# COMPACT_ATOMS: atom_id res chain seq x y z
N MET A 1 7.07 6.20 34.50
CA MET A 1 7.32 4.74 34.55
C MET A 1 6.61 4.00 33.42
N ALA A 2 5.26 4.13 33.24
CA ALA A 2 4.50 3.40 32.21
C ALA A 2 4.98 3.63 30.76
N TYR A 3 5.30 4.85 30.38
CA TYR A 3 5.82 5.18 29.05
C TYR A 3 7.16 4.51 28.72
N LEU A 4 8.04 4.41 29.70
CA LEU A 4 9.35 3.78 29.52
C LEU A 4 9.19 2.27 29.25
N ILE A 5 8.29 1.61 29.97
CA ILE A 5 7.98 0.18 29.79
C ILE A 5 7.35 -0.05 28.40
N ALA A 6 6.42 0.79 27.99
CA ALA A 6 5.81 0.72 26.66
C ALA A 6 6.84 0.92 25.54
N ALA A 7 7.74 1.91 25.70
CA ALA A 7 8.81 2.17 24.74
C ALA A 7 9.79 0.98 24.61
N ILE A 8 10.19 0.38 25.74
CA ILE A 8 11.08 -0.80 25.76
C ILE A 8 10.40 -1.99 25.07
N ARG A 9 9.11 -2.24 25.34
CA ARG A 9 8.35 -3.33 24.70
C ARG A 9 8.22 -3.12 23.19
N LEU A 10 7.98 -1.88 22.74
CA LEU A 10 7.91 -1.52 21.33
C LEU A 10 9.27 -1.72 20.64
N MET A 11 10.36 -1.29 21.27
CA MET A 11 11.71 -1.52 20.74
C MET A 11 12.05 -3.01 20.67
N TRP A 12 11.73 -3.78 21.72
CA TRP A 12 11.89 -5.24 21.70
C TRP A 12 11.10 -5.87 20.55
N PHE A 13 9.83 -5.48 20.38
CA PHE A 13 8.97 -5.98 19.30
C PHE A 13 9.54 -5.65 17.92
N LYS A 14 10.04 -4.41 17.73
CA LYS A 14 10.69 -3.97 16.47
C LYS A 14 11.96 -4.77 16.16
N VAL A 15 12.72 -5.18 17.18
CA VAL A 15 13.96 -5.94 17.00
C VAL A 15 13.69 -7.40 16.70
N TYR A 16 12.81 -8.04 17.47
CA TYR A 16 12.60 -9.49 17.39
C TYR A 16 11.48 -9.92 16.43
N HIS A 17 10.54 -9.01 16.11
CA HIS A 17 9.42 -9.24 15.20
C HIS A 17 9.26 -8.08 14.21
N PRO A 18 10.29 -7.74 13.45
CA PRO A 18 10.30 -6.52 12.62
C PRO A 18 9.19 -6.44 11.60
N LEU A 19 8.90 -7.53 10.87
CA LEU A 19 7.81 -7.53 9.89
C LEU A 19 6.44 -7.28 10.54
N ALA A 20 6.18 -7.92 11.68
CA ALA A 20 4.92 -7.70 12.41
C ALA A 20 4.85 -6.26 12.95
N PHE A 21 5.98 -5.71 13.42
CA PHE A 21 6.06 -4.31 13.84
C PHE A 21 5.71 -3.36 12.70
N TYR A 22 6.36 -3.49 11.53
CA TYR A 22 6.11 -2.61 10.40
C TYR A 22 4.70 -2.78 9.83
N ALA A 23 4.21 -4.01 9.66
CA ALA A 23 2.85 -4.27 9.20
C ALA A 23 1.80 -3.63 10.11
N THR A 24 1.96 -3.75 11.44
CA THR A 24 1.08 -3.13 12.42
C THR A 24 1.20 -1.59 12.38
N TYR A 25 2.43 -1.07 12.33
CA TYR A 25 2.68 0.37 12.27
C TYR A 25 1.97 1.00 11.06
N PHE A 26 2.17 0.45 9.87
CA PHE A 26 1.55 0.96 8.65
C PHE A 26 0.04 0.73 8.62
N THR A 27 -0.50 -0.34 9.20
CA THR A 27 -1.95 -0.54 9.32
C THR A 27 -2.61 0.56 10.16
N VAL A 28 -1.93 1.02 11.23
CA VAL A 28 -2.48 2.05 12.14
C VAL A 28 -2.19 3.47 11.67
N ARG A 29 -1.06 3.68 11.00
CA ARG A 29 -0.55 5.02 10.63
C ARG A 29 -0.37 5.24 9.14
N GLY A 30 -0.64 4.24 8.30
CA GLY A 30 -0.29 4.24 6.88
C GLY A 30 -1.36 4.80 5.95
N GLU A 31 -2.24 5.69 6.43
CA GLU A 31 -3.24 6.35 5.56
C GLU A 31 -2.60 7.18 4.43
N ASP A 32 -1.39 7.68 4.65
CA ASP A 32 -0.63 8.51 3.71
C ASP A 32 0.71 7.86 3.30
N ILE A 33 0.74 6.54 3.07
CA ILE A 33 1.96 5.92 2.55
C ILE A 33 2.21 6.33 1.10
N ASP A 34 3.47 6.63 0.77
CA ASP A 34 3.89 6.84 -0.61
C ASP A 34 4.08 5.48 -1.30
N TYR A 35 3.11 5.11 -2.15
CA TYR A 35 3.10 3.83 -2.85
C TYR A 35 4.33 3.64 -3.74
N GLU A 36 4.71 4.68 -4.49
CA GLU A 36 5.85 4.62 -5.41
C GLU A 36 7.16 4.43 -4.66
N ALA A 37 7.33 5.16 -3.55
CA ALA A 37 8.50 5.01 -2.69
C ALA A 37 8.56 3.62 -2.03
N ALA A 38 7.42 3.09 -1.59
CA ALA A 38 7.36 1.78 -0.96
C ALA A 38 7.75 0.64 -1.93
N VAL A 39 7.24 0.68 -3.17
CA VAL A 39 7.51 -0.34 -4.19
C VAL A 39 8.84 -0.10 -4.91
N GLY A 40 9.20 1.18 -5.14
CA GLY A 40 10.41 1.59 -5.86
C GLY A 40 11.71 1.42 -5.09
N GLY A 41 11.62 1.15 -3.78
CA GLY A 41 12.77 0.85 -2.94
C GLY A 41 13.52 2.10 -2.43
N VAL A 42 14.68 1.85 -1.80
CA VAL A 42 15.46 2.86 -1.06
C VAL A 42 15.74 4.13 -1.88
N LYS A 43 16.09 3.98 -3.16
CA LYS A 43 16.46 5.13 -4.00
C LYS A 43 15.28 6.08 -4.21
N VAL A 44 14.10 5.54 -4.51
CA VAL A 44 12.87 6.32 -4.73
C VAL A 44 12.43 6.97 -3.42
N ALA A 45 12.45 6.21 -2.31
CA ALA A 45 12.12 6.74 -0.99
C ALA A 45 13.02 7.93 -0.61
N LEU A 46 14.34 7.82 -0.80
CA LEU A 46 15.28 8.92 -0.53
C LEU A 46 15.07 10.12 -1.46
N GLN A 47 14.70 9.89 -2.71
CA GLN A 47 14.40 10.98 -3.65
C GLN A 47 13.17 11.76 -3.20
N HIS A 48 12.06 11.08 -2.90
CA HIS A 48 10.83 11.72 -2.43
C HIS A 48 11.02 12.46 -1.09
N MET A 49 11.81 11.87 -0.17
CA MET A 49 12.18 12.58 1.07
C MET A 49 12.91 13.90 0.78
N LYS A 50 13.91 13.89 -0.12
CA LYS A 50 14.65 15.09 -0.50
C LYS A 50 13.76 16.15 -1.16
N GLU A 51 12.84 15.73 -2.01
CA GLU A 51 11.88 16.64 -2.66
C GLU A 51 11.01 17.37 -1.64
N ILE A 52 10.53 16.66 -0.61
CA ILE A 52 9.76 17.27 0.49
C ILE A 52 10.66 18.17 1.34
N GLU A 53 11.87 17.73 1.68
CA GLU A 53 12.81 18.51 2.50
C GLU A 53 13.27 19.81 1.82
N GLN A 54 13.43 19.80 0.51
CA GLN A 54 13.86 20.97 -0.29
C GLN A 54 12.75 22.00 -0.50
N ARG A 55 11.48 21.67 -0.23
CA ARG A 55 10.39 22.65 -0.31
C ARG A 55 10.62 23.78 0.70
N PRO A 56 10.37 25.04 0.32
CA PRO A 56 10.43 26.18 1.24
C PRO A 56 9.51 25.94 2.45
N LYS A 57 9.94 26.39 3.62
CA LYS A 57 9.15 26.22 4.86
C LYS A 57 7.74 26.81 4.79
N GLU A 58 7.58 27.84 3.97
CA GLU A 58 6.31 28.55 3.75
C GLU A 58 5.31 27.74 2.92
N GLU A 59 5.83 26.79 2.11
CA GLU A 59 5.03 25.91 1.24
C GLU A 59 4.77 24.52 1.87
N LYS A 60 5.48 24.19 2.97
CA LYS A 60 5.29 22.92 3.65
C LYS A 60 3.97 22.88 4.40
N THR A 61 3.20 21.86 4.11
CA THR A 61 1.93 21.58 4.78
C THR A 61 2.13 20.54 5.88
N ALA A 62 1.16 20.42 6.80
CA ALA A 62 1.14 19.35 7.81
C ALA A 62 1.19 17.95 7.14
N LYS A 63 0.56 17.81 5.96
CA LYS A 63 0.62 16.57 5.19
C LYS A 63 2.04 16.24 4.70
N ASP A 64 2.85 17.23 4.36
CA ASP A 64 4.25 17.00 3.96
C ASP A 64 5.08 16.50 5.14
N GLU A 65 4.80 16.97 6.35
CA GLU A 65 5.48 16.47 7.57
C GLU A 65 5.05 15.04 7.90
N ASP A 66 3.77 14.71 7.80
CA ASP A 66 3.25 13.36 8.00
C ASP A 66 3.80 12.40 6.93
N MET A 67 3.83 12.82 5.67
CA MET A 67 4.42 12.06 4.57
C MET A 67 5.92 11.83 4.79
N LEU A 68 6.66 12.84 5.22
CA LEU A 68 8.09 12.70 5.51
C LEU A 68 8.33 11.71 6.64
N ALA A 69 7.53 11.77 7.71
CA ALA A 69 7.61 10.82 8.81
C ALA A 69 7.32 9.38 8.35
N SER A 70 6.31 9.20 7.50
CA SER A 70 5.98 7.90 6.88
C SER A 70 7.14 7.39 6.01
N LEU A 71 7.70 8.23 5.13
CA LEU A 71 8.83 7.90 4.27
C LEU A 71 10.09 7.54 5.05
N GLN A 72 10.35 8.15 6.20
CA GLN A 72 11.47 7.78 7.07
C GLN A 72 11.35 6.35 7.57
N ILE A 73 10.15 5.90 7.96
CA ILE A 73 9.91 4.52 8.39
C ILE A 73 9.97 3.54 7.23
N VAL A 74 9.43 3.92 6.06
CA VAL A 74 9.56 3.14 4.80
C VAL A 74 11.04 2.93 4.48
N ASN A 75 11.83 4.01 4.45
CA ASN A 75 13.25 3.95 4.16
C ASN A 75 14.02 3.12 5.20
N GLU A 76 13.72 3.27 6.49
CA GLU A 76 14.32 2.44 7.54
C GLU A 76 14.05 0.95 7.30
N MET A 77 12.80 0.58 7.02
CA MET A 77 12.39 -0.79 6.75
C MET A 77 13.15 -1.38 5.54
N LEU A 78 13.19 -0.62 4.44
CA LEU A 78 13.88 -1.01 3.20
C LEU A 78 15.40 -1.16 3.42
N GLN A 79 16.04 -0.26 4.17
CA GLN A 79 17.46 -0.35 4.48
C GLN A 79 17.81 -1.54 5.41
N ARG A 80 16.86 -2.01 6.19
CA ARG A 80 16.99 -3.24 6.98
C ARG A 80 16.83 -4.51 6.15
N GLY A 81 16.60 -4.38 4.83
CA GLY A 81 16.45 -5.49 3.90
C GLY A 81 15.03 -6.08 3.81
N TYR A 82 14.04 -5.41 4.38
CA TYR A 82 12.64 -5.78 4.20
C TYR A 82 12.05 -5.07 2.99
N GLU A 83 11.11 -5.71 2.31
CA GLU A 83 10.52 -5.22 1.07
C GLU A 83 9.00 -5.12 1.16
N PHE A 84 8.44 -4.20 0.38
CA PHE A 84 7.00 -4.19 0.12
C PHE A 84 6.66 -4.99 -1.14
N LEU A 85 5.51 -5.66 -1.09
CA LEU A 85 4.89 -6.24 -2.27
C LEU A 85 3.82 -5.28 -2.79
N PRO A 86 3.73 -5.08 -4.12
CA PRO A 86 2.72 -4.21 -4.72
C PRO A 86 1.30 -4.71 -4.45
N VAL A 87 0.34 -3.82 -4.62
CA VAL A 87 -1.08 -4.18 -4.55
C VAL A 87 -1.42 -5.24 -5.60
N ARG A 88 -2.23 -6.23 -5.20
CA ARG A 88 -2.69 -7.30 -6.09
C ARG A 88 -4.07 -7.80 -5.67
N ILE A 89 -4.99 -7.94 -6.63
CA ILE A 89 -6.30 -8.54 -6.40
C ILE A 89 -6.14 -9.99 -5.89
N GLY A 90 -7.06 -10.41 -5.02
CA GLY A 90 -7.03 -11.74 -4.39
C GLY A 90 -5.93 -11.94 -3.33
N LYS A 91 -5.10 -10.91 -3.07
CA LYS A 91 -4.03 -10.96 -2.06
C LYS A 91 -3.99 -9.75 -1.14
N SER A 92 -4.19 -8.54 -1.68
CA SER A 92 -4.23 -7.31 -0.91
C SER A 92 -5.54 -7.18 -0.15
N ARG A 93 -5.46 -6.71 1.10
CA ARG A 93 -6.61 -6.32 1.91
C ARG A 93 -7.01 -4.88 1.63
N ALA A 94 -8.18 -4.45 2.11
CA ALA A 94 -8.63 -3.07 1.96
C ALA A 94 -7.67 -2.10 2.65
N LYS A 95 -7.39 -2.29 3.94
CA LYS A 95 -6.63 -1.38 4.80
C LYS A 95 -5.43 -2.05 5.49
N THR A 96 -5.46 -3.36 5.68
CA THR A 96 -4.47 -4.08 6.48
C THR A 96 -3.26 -4.49 5.65
N TYR A 97 -2.08 -4.17 6.15
CA TYR A 97 -0.81 -4.65 5.59
C TYR A 97 -0.60 -6.12 5.97
N VAL A 98 -0.35 -6.98 4.98
CA VAL A 98 -0.26 -8.42 5.17
C VAL A 98 1.19 -8.89 4.99
N ILE A 99 1.65 -9.77 5.88
CA ILE A 99 2.96 -10.42 5.73
C ILE A 99 2.80 -11.63 4.80
N GLU A 100 3.54 -11.62 3.70
CA GLU A 100 3.57 -12.68 2.68
C GLU A 100 5.04 -12.98 2.32
N ASP A 101 5.47 -14.20 2.51
CA ASP A 101 6.83 -14.68 2.16
C ASP A 101 7.99 -13.79 2.67
N GLY A 102 7.87 -13.29 3.91
CA GLY A 102 8.89 -12.44 4.52
C GLY A 102 8.89 -10.99 4.03
N LYS A 103 7.87 -10.58 3.29
CA LYS A 103 7.65 -9.21 2.78
C LYS A 103 6.30 -8.68 3.24
N ILE A 104 6.06 -7.39 3.07
CA ILE A 104 4.82 -6.75 3.47
C ILE A 104 4.03 -6.35 2.23
N ARG A 105 2.84 -6.93 2.05
CA ARG A 105 1.94 -6.56 0.96
C ARG A 105 1.16 -5.31 1.29
N LEU A 106 1.18 -4.37 0.35
CA LEU A 106 0.43 -3.13 0.42
C LEU A 106 -1.08 -3.37 0.29
N PRO A 107 -1.91 -2.67 1.09
CA PRO A 107 -3.36 -2.70 0.97
C PRO A 107 -3.85 -1.85 -0.20
N PHE A 108 -5.11 -2.03 -0.59
CA PHE A 108 -5.72 -1.21 -1.65
C PHE A 108 -5.73 0.29 -1.31
N MET A 109 -5.94 0.65 -0.04
CA MET A 109 -5.93 2.05 0.40
C MET A 109 -4.55 2.73 0.31
N ALA A 110 -3.47 2.00 0.07
CA ALA A 110 -2.17 2.59 -0.26
C ALA A 110 -2.15 3.31 -1.62
N LEU A 111 -3.16 3.06 -2.46
CA LEU A 111 -3.30 3.72 -3.75
C LEU A 111 -4.06 5.04 -3.60
N LYS A 112 -3.46 6.13 -4.06
CA LYS A 112 -4.09 7.45 -4.03
C LYS A 112 -5.39 7.45 -4.84
N GLY A 113 -6.44 8.02 -4.26
CA GLY A 113 -7.75 8.14 -4.91
C GLY A 113 -8.67 6.93 -4.74
N LEU A 114 -8.22 5.87 -4.10
CA LEU A 114 -9.02 4.69 -3.82
C LEU A 114 -9.62 4.82 -2.40
N GLY A 115 -10.93 5.09 -2.33
CA GLY A 115 -11.64 5.26 -1.07
C GLY A 115 -11.89 3.92 -0.34
N GLU A 116 -12.12 3.99 0.97
CA GLU A 116 -12.30 2.82 1.84
C GLU A 116 -13.44 1.89 1.38
N ALA A 117 -14.57 2.45 0.93
CA ALA A 117 -15.70 1.68 0.45
C ALA A 117 -15.33 0.80 -0.77
N VAL A 118 -14.63 1.38 -1.75
CA VAL A 118 -14.18 0.65 -2.93
C VAL A 118 -13.08 -0.34 -2.60
N ALA A 119 -12.16 0.02 -1.68
CA ALA A 119 -11.13 -0.90 -1.21
C ALA A 119 -11.74 -2.15 -0.54
N THR A 120 -12.75 -1.94 0.30
CA THR A 120 -13.48 -3.03 0.96
C THR A 120 -14.23 -3.89 -0.05
N ALA A 121 -14.93 -3.28 -1.00
CA ALA A 121 -15.63 -4.00 -2.05
C ALA A 121 -14.67 -4.82 -2.95
N LEU A 122 -13.49 -4.28 -3.26
CA LEU A 122 -12.43 -5.00 -3.98
C LEU A 122 -11.91 -6.20 -3.17
N GLU A 123 -11.69 -6.03 -1.87
CA GLU A 123 -11.28 -7.13 -1.00
C GLU A 123 -12.35 -8.22 -0.96
N GLU A 124 -13.61 -7.86 -0.70
CA GLU A 124 -14.72 -8.80 -0.64
C GLU A 124 -14.90 -9.53 -1.96
N ALA A 125 -14.93 -8.80 -3.08
CA ALA A 125 -15.09 -9.37 -4.41
C ALA A 125 -13.98 -10.36 -4.76
N THR A 126 -12.73 -10.05 -4.41
CA THR A 126 -11.57 -10.86 -4.86
C THR A 126 -11.14 -11.94 -3.88
N MET A 127 -11.59 -11.89 -2.61
CA MET A 127 -11.23 -12.89 -1.59
C MET A 127 -12.30 -13.94 -1.33
N ASN A 128 -13.52 -13.74 -1.83
CA ASN A 128 -14.61 -14.71 -1.68
C ASN A 128 -14.47 -15.95 -2.58
N GLY A 129 -13.38 -16.07 -3.33
CA GLY A 129 -13.13 -17.18 -4.25
C GLY A 129 -13.91 -17.05 -5.57
N GLU A 130 -14.61 -15.96 -5.81
CA GLU A 130 -15.23 -15.67 -7.10
C GLU A 130 -14.16 -15.43 -8.15
N GLN A 131 -14.31 -16.06 -9.30
CA GLN A 131 -13.42 -15.86 -10.45
C GLN A 131 -14.09 -14.91 -11.43
N TYR A 132 -13.48 -13.74 -11.60
CA TYR A 132 -13.92 -12.77 -12.61
C TYR A 132 -13.29 -13.09 -13.96
N ILE A 133 -14.08 -13.00 -15.01
CA ILE A 133 -13.65 -13.28 -16.39
C ILE A 133 -12.96 -12.05 -16.99
N SER A 134 -13.33 -10.83 -16.50
CA SER A 134 -12.76 -9.58 -17.00
C SER A 134 -12.70 -8.49 -15.93
N ALA A 135 -11.88 -7.48 -16.20
CA ALA A 135 -11.80 -6.28 -15.36
C ALA A 135 -13.12 -5.49 -15.32
N GLU A 136 -13.90 -5.51 -16.41
CA GLU A 136 -15.23 -4.87 -16.46
C GLU A 136 -16.23 -5.54 -15.52
N GLU A 137 -16.20 -6.86 -15.42
CA GLU A 137 -17.03 -7.61 -14.50
C GLU A 137 -16.65 -7.29 -13.04
N LEU A 138 -15.36 -7.31 -12.72
CA LEU A 138 -14.85 -6.90 -11.41
C LEU A 138 -15.22 -5.45 -11.10
N GLN A 139 -15.10 -4.54 -12.06
CA GLN A 139 -15.48 -3.14 -11.91
C GLN A 139 -16.94 -2.99 -11.50
N THR A 140 -17.82 -3.73 -12.17
CA THR A 140 -19.26 -3.71 -11.89
C THR A 140 -19.55 -4.27 -10.49
N ALA A 141 -18.86 -5.35 -10.10
CA ALA A 141 -19.06 -5.98 -8.81
C ALA A 141 -18.59 -5.10 -7.61
N CYS A 142 -17.47 -4.39 -7.75
CA CYS A 142 -16.92 -3.55 -6.69
C CYS A 142 -17.34 -2.07 -6.77
N GLY A 143 -18.04 -1.64 -7.83
CA GLY A 143 -18.45 -0.27 -8.02
C GLY A 143 -17.30 0.72 -8.22
N ALA A 144 -16.14 0.24 -8.67
CA ALA A 144 -14.96 1.07 -8.91
C ALA A 144 -15.14 1.95 -10.16
N SER A 145 -14.55 3.16 -10.15
CA SER A 145 -14.52 3.99 -11.34
C SER A 145 -13.54 3.42 -12.39
N SER A 146 -13.75 3.79 -13.66
CA SER A 146 -12.82 3.42 -14.74
C SER A 146 -11.38 3.87 -14.44
N THR A 147 -11.20 5.05 -13.86
CA THR A 147 -9.88 5.57 -13.45
C THR A 147 -9.17 4.67 -12.45
N ILE A 148 -9.91 4.11 -11.48
CA ILE A 148 -9.35 3.17 -10.50
C ILE A 148 -8.97 1.85 -11.18
N MET A 149 -9.81 1.35 -12.10
CA MET A 149 -9.49 0.12 -12.84
C MET A 149 -8.28 0.30 -13.75
N ASP A 150 -8.14 1.45 -14.40
CA ASP A 150 -6.98 1.78 -15.22
C ASP A 150 -5.71 1.87 -14.35
N LEU A 151 -5.78 2.49 -13.17
CA LEU A 151 -4.69 2.52 -12.20
C LEU A 151 -4.27 1.10 -11.76
N LEU A 152 -5.24 0.25 -11.42
CA LEU A 152 -4.97 -1.15 -11.04
C LEU A 152 -4.35 -1.95 -12.18
N ALA A 153 -4.74 -1.67 -13.42
CA ALA A 153 -4.16 -2.28 -14.62
C ALA A 153 -2.71 -1.79 -14.83
N GLU A 154 -2.46 -0.49 -14.70
CA GLU A 154 -1.15 0.13 -14.88
C GLU A 154 -0.11 -0.41 -13.91
N ILE A 155 -0.47 -0.54 -12.63
CA ILE A 155 0.43 -1.12 -11.61
C ILE A 155 0.50 -2.65 -11.64
N GLY A 156 -0.21 -3.31 -12.57
CA GLY A 156 -0.25 -4.76 -12.69
C GLY A 156 -1.01 -5.49 -11.58
N ALA A 157 -1.83 -4.79 -10.82
CA ALA A 157 -2.61 -5.35 -9.71
C ALA A 157 -3.66 -6.38 -10.16
N LEU A 158 -4.16 -6.25 -11.39
CA LEU A 158 -5.16 -7.14 -11.99
C LEU A 158 -4.56 -8.49 -12.42
N GLY A 159 -3.22 -8.61 -12.47
CA GLY A 159 -2.55 -9.83 -12.93
C GLY A 159 -2.88 -10.15 -14.38
N ASN A 160 -3.41 -11.35 -14.63
CA ASN A 160 -3.75 -11.82 -15.97
C ASN A 160 -5.22 -11.58 -16.36
N LEU A 161 -5.96 -10.77 -15.59
CA LEU A 161 -7.37 -10.50 -15.86
C LEU A 161 -7.50 -9.65 -17.14
N PRO A 162 -8.20 -10.12 -18.21
CA PRO A 162 -8.36 -9.35 -19.44
C PRO A 162 -9.24 -8.11 -19.17
N LYS A 163 -9.03 -7.04 -19.94
CA LYS A 163 -9.83 -5.82 -19.79
C LYS A 163 -11.31 -6.04 -20.03
N THR A 164 -11.65 -6.81 -21.05
CA THR A 164 -13.04 -7.08 -21.49
C THR A 164 -13.25 -8.58 -21.71
N SER A 165 -14.49 -9.02 -21.49
CA SER A 165 -14.91 -10.40 -21.78
C SER A 165 -15.20 -10.63 -23.28
N GLN A 166 -15.16 -9.59 -24.10
CA GLN A 166 -15.36 -9.73 -25.55
C GLN A 166 -14.11 -10.30 -26.21
N VAL A 167 -14.21 -11.52 -26.70
CA VAL A 167 -13.21 -12.11 -27.59
C VAL A 167 -13.28 -11.39 -28.92
N SER A 168 -12.29 -10.53 -29.21
CA SER A 168 -12.15 -9.93 -30.54
C SER A 168 -11.82 -11.01 -31.54
N PHE A 169 -12.76 -11.38 -32.37
CA PHE A 169 -12.57 -12.29 -33.51
C PHE A 169 -12.05 -11.51 -34.73
N PHE A 170 -10.84 -10.97 -34.63
CA PHE A 170 -10.11 -10.45 -35.80
C PHE A 170 -8.60 -10.76 -35.63
#